data_2ea73534c608c3986a2d6d12d66ba2ea
#
_entry.id   2ea73534c608c3986a2d6d12d66ba2ea
#
_cell.length_a   1.000
_cell.length_b   1.000
_cell.length_c   1.000
_cell.angle_alpha   90.00
_cell.angle_beta   90.00
_cell.angle_gamma   90.00
#
_symmetry.space_group_name_H-M   'P 1'
#
loop_
_entity.id
_entity.type
_entity.pdbx_description
1 polymer ?
#
loop_
_entity_poly.entity_id
_entity_poly.type
_entity_poly.pdbx_seq_one_letter_code
_entity_poly.pdbx_strand_id
1 'polypeptide(L)'
;MYFSFLAVIITALAACFIRFFQFLKYTDAKSGLVVGDDLLTFVLYGVVALSLFFCFLYFFFSKRYERIIAFIGNKSIYITLLILSFTYFFDFVHQVYNCAQYISQDDTQNYIEYNYLLPIAFQAVFAILTCFYLIICAKSVKGTLIDFKYFKLFHLAPFLWGFCRLLVILTEIFDVESVESFLEFIFIVMYCGYTLCCASAVDSDDGKIKPLLSFFALSLFSVSIAFSLARILMI
;
A
#
# COMPACT_ATOMS: atom_id res chain seq x y z
N MET A 1 -23.19 -6.16 9.47
CA MET A 1 -22.24 -5.05 9.32
C MET A 1 -21.25 -4.97 10.48
N TYR A 2 -21.65 -4.72 11.74
CA TYR A 2 -20.71 -4.69 12.88
C TYR A 2 -19.93 -5.99 13.08
N PHE A 3 -20.57 -7.15 12.87
CA PHE A 3 -19.92 -8.45 13.00
C PHE A 3 -18.77 -8.63 11.97
N SER A 4 -19.02 -8.29 10.71
CA SER A 4 -17.98 -8.40 9.66
C SER A 4 -16.82 -7.46 9.92
N PHE A 5 -17.08 -6.24 10.36
CA PHE A 5 -16.04 -5.28 10.73
C PHE A 5 -15.20 -5.75 11.93
N LEU A 6 -15.85 -6.27 12.97
CA LEU A 6 -15.16 -6.85 14.12
C LEU A 6 -14.32 -8.08 13.73
N ALA A 7 -14.86 -8.92 12.86
CA ALA A 7 -14.15 -10.09 12.34
C ALA A 7 -12.88 -9.69 11.56
N VAL A 8 -12.92 -8.62 10.75
CA VAL A 8 -11.73 -8.07 10.08
C VAL A 8 -10.66 -7.64 11.07
N ILE A 9 -11.05 -6.92 12.13
CA ILE A 9 -10.09 -6.48 13.16
C ILE A 9 -9.46 -7.68 13.86
N ILE A 10 -10.27 -8.66 14.27
CA ILE A 10 -9.78 -9.85 14.98
C ILE A 10 -8.82 -10.65 14.09
N THR A 11 -9.17 -10.87 12.81
CA THR A 11 -8.31 -11.61 11.88
C THR A 11 -7.04 -10.84 11.53
N ALA A 12 -7.09 -9.51 11.40
CA ALA A 12 -5.91 -8.69 11.19
C ALA A 12 -4.94 -8.75 12.38
N LEU A 13 -5.47 -8.68 13.61
CA LEU A 13 -4.67 -8.83 14.83
C LEU A 13 -4.09 -10.24 14.96
N ALA A 14 -4.86 -11.28 14.61
CA ALA A 14 -4.36 -12.66 14.60
C ALA A 14 -3.21 -12.84 13.60
N ALA A 15 -3.33 -12.28 12.39
CA ALA A 15 -2.25 -12.28 11.38
C ALA A 15 -1.00 -11.56 11.90
N CYS A 16 -1.16 -10.41 12.56
CA CYS A 16 -0.06 -9.68 13.19
C CYS A 16 0.63 -10.53 14.28
N PHE A 17 -0.12 -11.22 15.12
CA PHE A 17 0.41 -12.11 16.15
C PHE A 17 1.20 -13.26 15.55
N ILE A 18 0.65 -13.93 14.54
CA ILE A 18 1.34 -15.05 13.85
C ILE A 18 2.64 -14.54 13.24
N ARG A 19 2.61 -13.35 12.61
CA ARG A 19 3.80 -12.75 12.01
C ARG A 19 4.85 -12.39 13.05
N PHE A 20 4.43 -11.84 14.18
CA PHE A 20 5.33 -11.56 15.30
C PHE A 20 6.02 -12.84 15.82
N PHE A 21 5.29 -13.95 15.96
CA PHE A 21 5.87 -15.26 16.32
C PHE A 21 6.84 -15.76 15.26
N GLN A 22 6.55 -15.58 13.97
CA GLN A 22 7.47 -15.95 12.89
C GLN A 22 8.79 -15.18 13.02
N PHE A 23 8.75 -13.87 13.24
CA PHE A 23 9.94 -13.07 13.46
C PHE A 23 10.76 -13.54 14.67
N LEU A 24 10.11 -13.81 15.80
CA LEU A 24 10.80 -14.26 17.01
C LEU A 24 11.51 -15.61 16.87
N LYS A 25 10.94 -16.52 16.10
CA LYS A 25 11.38 -17.93 16.11
C LYS A 25 12.16 -18.34 14.87
N TYR A 26 11.89 -17.72 13.73
CA TYR A 26 12.38 -18.18 12.44
C TYR A 26 13.15 -17.12 11.64
N THR A 27 13.53 -16.00 12.27
CA THR A 27 14.37 -15.01 11.59
C THR A 27 15.82 -15.50 11.54
N ASP A 28 16.35 -15.65 10.34
CA ASP A 28 17.77 -15.91 10.15
C ASP A 28 18.60 -14.69 10.56
N ALA A 29 19.53 -14.89 11.48
CA ALA A 29 20.37 -13.83 12.02
C ALA A 29 21.29 -13.18 10.96
N LYS A 30 21.50 -13.83 9.81
CA LYS A 30 22.37 -13.30 8.75
C LYS A 30 21.60 -12.49 7.71
N SER A 31 20.45 -12.97 7.28
CA SER A 31 19.64 -12.31 6.24
C SER A 31 18.58 -11.38 6.81
N GLY A 32 18.21 -11.50 8.09
CA GLY A 32 17.09 -10.78 8.69
C GLY A 32 15.73 -11.20 8.11
N LEU A 33 15.69 -12.19 7.23
CA LEU A 33 14.49 -12.71 6.61
C LEU A 33 13.92 -13.85 7.43
N VAL A 34 12.61 -13.99 7.43
CA VAL A 34 11.93 -15.14 8.04
C VAL A 34 12.14 -16.37 7.15
N VAL A 35 12.93 -17.32 7.64
CA VAL A 35 13.06 -18.62 6.99
C VAL A 35 11.75 -19.39 7.23
N GLY A 36 11.06 -19.75 6.14
CA GLY A 36 9.71 -20.27 6.22
C GLY A 36 9.59 -21.55 7.04
N ASP A 37 8.80 -21.50 8.11
CA ASP A 37 8.15 -22.68 8.64
C ASP A 37 6.84 -22.86 7.85
N ASP A 38 6.77 -23.91 7.06
CA ASP A 38 5.69 -24.16 6.12
C ASP A 38 4.31 -24.10 6.80
N LEU A 39 4.16 -24.69 7.99
CA LEU A 39 2.89 -24.72 8.70
C LEU A 39 2.43 -23.33 9.15
N LEU A 40 3.31 -22.55 9.78
CA LEU A 40 2.98 -21.23 10.30
C LEU A 40 2.70 -20.24 9.15
N THR A 41 3.41 -20.40 8.04
CA THR A 41 3.22 -19.63 6.81
C THR A 41 1.86 -19.94 6.17
N PHE A 42 1.48 -21.21 6.08
CA PHE A 42 0.13 -21.60 5.61
C PHE A 42 -0.97 -21.04 6.50
N VAL A 43 -0.80 -21.10 7.84
CA VAL A 43 -1.77 -20.51 8.77
C VAL A 43 -1.87 -19.00 8.58
N LEU A 44 -0.75 -18.30 8.40
CA LEU A 44 -0.75 -16.86 8.14
C LEU A 44 -1.52 -16.53 6.86
N TYR A 45 -1.24 -17.23 5.75
CA TYR A 45 -1.96 -17.02 4.49
C TYR A 45 -3.45 -17.30 4.63
N GLY A 46 -3.82 -18.37 5.35
CA GLY A 46 -5.21 -18.69 5.65
C GLY A 46 -5.92 -17.58 6.43
N VAL A 47 -5.25 -17.01 7.43
CA VAL A 47 -5.82 -15.90 8.24
C VAL A 47 -5.94 -14.62 7.41
N VAL A 48 -4.95 -14.30 6.57
CA VAL A 48 -5.02 -13.15 5.65
C VAL A 48 -6.15 -13.34 4.63
N ALA A 49 -6.26 -14.51 4.02
CA ALA A 49 -7.35 -14.83 3.10
C ALA A 49 -8.73 -14.72 3.78
N LEU A 50 -8.85 -15.20 5.01
CA LEU A 50 -10.07 -15.08 5.82
C LEU A 50 -10.40 -13.61 6.13
N SER A 51 -9.40 -12.78 6.41
CA SER A 51 -9.59 -11.35 6.60
C SER A 51 -10.11 -10.65 5.34
N LEU A 52 -9.53 -10.95 4.18
CA LEU A 52 -10.00 -10.44 2.90
C LEU A 52 -11.42 -10.91 2.57
N PHE A 53 -11.75 -12.16 2.92
CA PHE A 53 -13.11 -12.67 2.77
C PHE A 53 -14.10 -11.90 3.65
N PHE A 54 -13.77 -11.58 4.90
CA PHE A 54 -14.63 -10.73 5.74
C PHE A 54 -14.75 -9.29 5.22
N CYS A 55 -13.69 -8.73 4.62
CA CYS A 55 -13.77 -7.45 3.91
C CYS A 55 -14.76 -7.51 2.74
N PHE A 56 -14.74 -8.61 1.98
CA PHE A 56 -15.67 -8.86 0.89
C PHE A 56 -17.12 -9.02 1.39
N LEU A 57 -17.33 -9.77 2.46
CA LEU A 57 -18.65 -9.85 3.11
C LEU A 57 -19.12 -8.48 3.60
N TYR A 58 -18.22 -7.68 4.19
CA TYR A 58 -18.55 -6.32 4.58
C TYR A 58 -19.03 -5.48 3.40
N PHE A 59 -18.35 -5.58 2.25
CA PHE A 59 -18.76 -4.92 1.00
C PHE A 59 -20.19 -5.30 0.59
N PHE A 60 -20.53 -6.59 0.60
CA PHE A 60 -21.86 -7.06 0.22
C PHE A 60 -22.97 -6.61 1.17
N PHE A 61 -22.70 -6.62 2.48
CA PHE A 61 -23.67 -6.27 3.50
C PHE A 61 -23.69 -4.78 3.86
N SER A 62 -22.73 -4.00 3.38
CA SER A 62 -22.66 -2.56 3.55
C SER A 62 -23.61 -1.84 2.60
N LYS A 63 -24.92 -2.03 2.83
CA LYS A 63 -25.93 -1.24 2.13
C LYS A 63 -25.77 0.24 2.51
N ARG A 64 -25.38 1.06 1.50
CA ARG A 64 -25.52 2.52 1.43
C ARG A 64 -25.33 3.28 2.74
N TYR A 65 -24.10 3.42 3.16
CA TYR A 65 -23.81 4.43 4.16
C TYR A 65 -23.52 5.76 3.44
N GLU A 66 -24.53 6.63 3.40
CA GLU A 66 -24.49 7.97 2.80
C GLU A 66 -23.78 9.02 3.68
N ARG A 67 -22.93 8.64 4.59
CA ARG A 67 -22.17 9.65 5.34
C ARG A 67 -20.93 10.04 4.52
N ILE A 68 -21.08 11.08 3.72
CA ILE A 68 -19.97 11.91 3.29
C ILE A 68 -19.36 12.48 4.57
N ILE A 69 -18.22 11.90 5.00
CA ILE A 69 -17.41 12.54 6.03
C ILE A 69 -17.01 13.88 5.41
N ALA A 70 -17.39 14.97 6.06
CA ALA A 70 -16.97 16.31 5.66
C ALA A 70 -15.44 16.36 5.80
N PHE A 71 -14.72 16.16 4.69
CA PHE A 71 -13.25 16.21 4.65
C PHE A 71 -12.73 17.62 4.91
N ILE A 72 -13.56 18.65 4.58
CA ILE A 72 -13.18 20.06 4.71
C ILE A 72 -13.09 20.45 6.18
N GLY A 73 -11.94 21.00 6.58
CA GLY A 73 -11.69 21.49 7.93
C GLY A 73 -11.22 20.42 8.94
N ASN A 74 -11.07 19.17 8.52
CA ASN A 74 -10.60 18.11 9.42
C ASN A 74 -9.08 18.14 9.58
N LYS A 75 -8.62 18.65 10.75
CA LYS A 75 -7.20 18.81 11.07
C LYS A 75 -6.43 17.47 11.06
N SER A 76 -7.08 16.37 11.46
CA SER A 76 -6.45 15.06 11.47
C SER A 76 -6.15 14.58 10.04
N ILE A 77 -7.10 14.73 9.11
CA ILE A 77 -6.91 14.36 7.70
C ILE A 77 -5.80 15.20 7.07
N TYR A 78 -5.77 16.51 7.36
CA TYR A 78 -4.72 17.40 6.88
C TYR A 78 -3.32 16.92 7.31
N ILE A 79 -3.15 16.61 8.62
CA ILE A 79 -1.87 16.13 9.16
C ILE A 79 -1.49 14.79 8.53
N THR A 80 -2.44 13.85 8.41
CA THR A 80 -2.19 12.55 7.79
C THR A 80 -1.72 12.68 6.34
N LEU A 81 -2.34 13.55 5.54
CA LEU A 81 -1.93 13.79 4.16
C LEU A 81 -0.52 14.38 4.07
N LEU A 82 -0.14 15.28 5.00
CA LEU A 82 1.22 15.82 5.05
C LEU A 82 2.26 14.75 5.43
N ILE A 83 1.95 13.90 6.42
CA ILE A 83 2.85 12.80 6.80
C ILE A 83 3.01 11.85 5.61
N LEU A 84 1.91 11.49 4.95
CA LEU A 84 1.96 10.63 3.76
C LEU A 84 2.78 11.27 2.62
N SER A 85 2.61 12.55 2.38
CA SER A 85 3.40 13.29 1.39
C SER A 85 4.91 13.21 1.70
N PHE A 86 5.26 13.35 2.97
CA PHE A 86 6.64 13.26 3.42
C PHE A 86 7.23 11.86 3.24
N THR A 87 6.45 10.79 3.49
CA THR A 87 6.90 9.41 3.22
C THR A 87 7.18 9.18 1.75
N TYR A 88 6.35 9.70 0.83
CA TYR A 88 6.62 9.60 -0.61
C TYR A 88 7.82 10.41 -1.06
N PHE A 89 8.12 11.53 -0.40
CA PHE A 89 9.36 12.26 -0.66
C PHE A 89 10.60 11.44 -0.27
N PHE A 90 10.56 10.75 0.88
CA PHE A 90 11.65 9.84 1.26
C PHE A 90 11.76 8.65 0.31
N ASP A 91 10.65 8.08 -0.12
CA ASP A 91 10.68 7.01 -1.11
C ASP A 91 11.33 7.48 -2.42
N PHE A 92 10.98 8.68 -2.90
CA PHE A 92 11.65 9.29 -4.06
C PHE A 92 13.17 9.35 -3.88
N VAL A 93 13.65 9.88 -2.76
CA VAL A 93 15.09 9.98 -2.47
C VAL A 93 15.73 8.59 -2.45
N HIS A 94 15.08 7.63 -1.82
CA HIS A 94 15.56 6.24 -1.75
C HIS A 94 15.63 5.59 -3.14
N GLN A 95 14.62 5.77 -3.99
CA GLN A 95 14.63 5.21 -5.35
C GLN A 95 15.69 5.86 -6.23
N VAL A 96 15.90 7.18 -6.11
CA VAL A 96 16.99 7.87 -6.81
C VAL A 96 18.35 7.33 -6.37
N TYR A 97 18.53 7.09 -5.06
CA TYR A 97 19.76 6.49 -4.53
C TYR A 97 19.99 5.07 -5.07
N ASN A 98 18.93 4.24 -5.10
CA ASN A 98 18.99 2.88 -5.66
C ASN A 98 19.36 2.91 -7.16
N CYS A 99 18.78 3.80 -7.95
CA CYS A 99 19.14 3.99 -9.34
C CYS A 99 20.61 4.38 -9.49
N ALA A 100 21.10 5.31 -8.66
CA ALA A 100 22.48 5.74 -8.71
C ALA A 100 23.47 4.63 -8.33
N GLN A 101 23.16 3.85 -7.29
CA GLN A 101 23.94 2.67 -6.91
C GLN A 101 23.99 1.64 -8.02
N TYR A 102 22.82 1.33 -8.61
CA TYR A 102 22.73 0.34 -9.67
C TYR A 102 23.60 0.72 -10.88
N ILE A 103 23.54 1.99 -11.30
CA ILE A 103 24.35 2.51 -12.40
C ILE A 103 25.87 2.48 -12.05
N SER A 104 26.23 2.78 -10.79
CA SER A 104 27.66 2.81 -10.37
C SER A 104 28.29 1.42 -10.22
N GLN A 105 27.48 0.39 -9.94
CA GLN A 105 27.99 -0.99 -9.82
C GLN A 105 28.23 -1.65 -11.18
N ASP A 106 27.60 -1.14 -12.22
CA ASP A 106 27.58 -1.73 -13.55
C ASP A 106 28.83 -1.42 -14.42
N ASP A 107 29.70 -0.50 -13.98
CA ASP A 107 30.99 -0.23 -14.63
C ASP A 107 31.92 -1.48 -14.67
N THR A 108 31.58 -2.54 -13.95
CA THR A 108 32.36 -3.79 -13.87
C THR A 108 31.75 -4.99 -14.62
N GLN A 109 30.47 -4.91 -15.00
CA GLN A 109 29.78 -5.99 -15.74
C GLN A 109 28.95 -5.40 -16.89
N ASN A 110 29.30 -5.68 -18.10
CA ASN A 110 28.81 -5.10 -19.37
C ASN A 110 27.30 -5.25 -19.68
N TYR A 111 26.42 -5.40 -18.70
CA TYR A 111 24.97 -5.58 -18.92
C TYR A 111 24.15 -4.84 -17.88
N ILE A 112 23.61 -3.66 -18.24
CA ILE A 112 22.55 -3.00 -17.47
C ILE A 112 21.27 -3.78 -17.69
N GLU A 113 20.72 -4.40 -16.65
CA GLU A 113 19.39 -5.00 -16.69
C GLU A 113 18.33 -3.88 -16.69
N TYR A 114 18.08 -3.32 -17.85
CA TYR A 114 17.07 -2.26 -18.03
C TYR A 114 15.69 -2.65 -17.53
N ASN A 115 15.36 -3.95 -17.50
CA ASN A 115 14.09 -4.46 -17.01
C ASN A 115 13.87 -4.16 -15.53
N TYR A 116 14.93 -4.08 -14.73
CA TYR A 116 14.87 -3.74 -13.32
C TYR A 116 15.01 -2.22 -13.08
N LEU A 117 15.93 -1.57 -13.78
CA LEU A 117 16.21 -0.13 -13.61
C LEU A 117 15.01 0.74 -14.02
N LEU A 118 14.32 0.39 -15.11
CA LEU A 118 13.23 1.18 -15.67
C LEU A 118 12.04 1.33 -14.72
N PRO A 119 11.50 0.27 -14.09
CA PRO A 119 10.43 0.38 -13.10
C PRO A 119 10.82 1.22 -11.89
N ILE A 120 12.05 1.11 -11.38
CA ILE A 120 12.55 1.88 -10.24
C ILE A 120 12.64 3.37 -10.59
N ALA A 121 13.15 3.71 -11.78
CA ALA A 121 13.22 5.09 -12.23
C ALA A 121 11.82 5.72 -12.39
N PHE A 122 10.85 5.00 -12.98
CA PHE A 122 9.47 5.45 -13.05
C PHE A 122 8.82 5.55 -11.66
N GLN A 123 9.12 4.61 -10.76
CA GLN A 123 8.64 4.66 -9.38
C GLN A 123 9.11 5.95 -8.70
N ALA A 124 10.37 6.35 -8.87
CA ALA A 124 10.89 7.62 -8.34
C ALA A 124 10.09 8.83 -8.89
N VAL A 125 9.86 8.88 -10.20
CA VAL A 125 9.08 9.97 -10.82
C VAL A 125 7.66 10.01 -10.24
N PHE A 126 6.99 8.87 -10.14
CA PHE A 126 5.63 8.83 -9.61
C PHE A 126 5.57 9.06 -8.10
N ALA A 127 6.61 8.73 -7.33
CA ALA A 127 6.71 9.07 -5.93
C ALA A 127 6.70 10.59 -5.71
N ILE A 128 7.52 11.33 -6.45
CA ILE A 128 7.54 12.80 -6.32
C ILE A 128 6.23 13.45 -6.81
N LEU A 129 5.62 12.94 -7.88
CA LEU A 129 4.30 13.40 -8.34
C LEU A 129 3.22 13.12 -7.31
N THR A 130 3.23 11.96 -6.65
CA THR A 130 2.32 11.60 -5.57
C THR A 130 2.52 12.51 -4.36
N CYS A 131 3.76 12.84 -4.01
CA CYS A 131 4.08 13.79 -2.95
C CYS A 131 3.40 15.14 -3.22
N PHE A 132 3.57 15.73 -4.40
CA PHE A 132 2.92 16.99 -4.78
C PHE A 132 1.39 16.89 -4.78
N TYR A 133 0.84 15.80 -5.31
CA TYR A 133 -0.59 15.53 -5.27
C TYR A 133 -1.16 15.56 -3.85
N LEU A 134 -0.52 14.88 -2.90
CA LEU A 134 -0.95 14.84 -1.51
C LEU A 134 -0.86 16.21 -0.81
N ILE A 135 0.14 17.03 -1.14
CA ILE A 135 0.23 18.42 -0.66
C ILE A 135 -0.95 19.25 -1.17
N ILE A 136 -1.31 19.08 -2.44
CA ILE A 136 -2.48 19.75 -3.03
C ILE A 136 -3.76 19.31 -2.34
N CYS A 137 -3.94 18.01 -2.12
CA CYS A 137 -5.07 17.47 -1.36
C CYS A 137 -5.13 18.03 0.07
N ALA A 138 -3.99 18.10 0.76
CA ALA A 138 -3.92 18.68 2.10
C ALA A 138 -4.35 20.14 2.13
N LYS A 139 -3.90 20.95 1.16
CA LYS A 139 -4.35 22.36 1.03
C LYS A 139 -5.84 22.46 0.78
N SER A 140 -6.41 21.56 -0.04
CA SER A 140 -7.84 21.51 -0.30
C SER A 140 -8.66 21.21 0.96
N VAL A 141 -8.17 20.34 1.85
CA VAL A 141 -8.80 20.07 3.15
C VAL A 141 -8.87 21.33 4.03
N LYS A 142 -7.93 22.27 3.90
CA LYS A 142 -7.97 23.58 4.59
C LYS A 142 -8.99 24.57 4.03
N GLY A 143 -9.69 24.22 2.95
CA GLY A 143 -10.70 25.09 2.34
C GLY A 143 -10.16 26.06 1.29
N THR A 144 -8.91 25.91 0.85
CA THR A 144 -8.44 26.57 -0.37
C THR A 144 -9.09 25.86 -1.56
N LEU A 145 -10.01 26.55 -2.23
CA LEU A 145 -10.66 26.04 -3.45
C LEU A 145 -9.59 25.84 -4.54
N ILE A 146 -9.14 24.61 -4.68
CA ILE A 146 -8.30 24.21 -5.79
C ILE A 146 -9.22 23.52 -6.79
N ASP A 147 -9.28 24.04 -7.99
CA ASP A 147 -10.06 23.40 -9.06
C ASP A 147 -9.32 22.14 -9.52
N PHE A 148 -9.74 20.99 -8.98
CA PHE A 148 -9.18 19.68 -9.31
C PHE A 148 -9.35 19.31 -10.80
N LYS A 149 -10.18 20.02 -11.54
CA LYS A 149 -10.43 19.75 -12.97
C LYS A 149 -9.15 19.84 -13.80
N TYR A 150 -8.21 20.71 -13.42
CA TYR A 150 -6.90 20.86 -14.09
C TYR A 150 -5.87 19.83 -13.63
N PHE A 151 -6.13 19.10 -12.54
CA PHE A 151 -5.20 18.16 -11.92
C PHE A 151 -5.65 16.70 -12.03
N LYS A 152 -6.60 16.39 -12.94
CA LYS A 152 -7.14 15.03 -13.09
C LYS A 152 -6.07 13.95 -13.27
N LEU A 153 -5.04 14.23 -14.06
CA LEU A 153 -3.93 13.30 -14.28
C LEU A 153 -3.13 13.02 -13.00
N PHE A 154 -3.05 13.98 -12.08
CA PHE A 154 -2.34 13.78 -10.82
C PHE A 154 -3.03 12.78 -9.88
N HIS A 155 -4.35 12.55 -10.03
CA HIS A 155 -5.06 11.51 -9.28
C HIS A 155 -4.56 10.09 -9.62
N LEU A 156 -3.97 9.92 -10.80
CA LEU A 156 -3.39 8.64 -11.22
C LEU A 156 -1.96 8.42 -10.70
N ALA A 157 -1.28 9.47 -10.22
CA ALA A 157 0.11 9.35 -9.77
C ALA A 157 0.30 8.32 -8.65
N PRO A 158 -0.53 8.25 -7.59
CA PRO A 158 -0.43 7.21 -6.57
C PRO A 158 -0.65 5.79 -7.13
N PHE A 159 -1.57 5.64 -8.08
CA PHE A 159 -1.80 4.37 -8.76
C PHE A 159 -0.58 3.94 -9.58
N LEU A 160 -0.03 4.85 -10.37
CA LEU A 160 1.14 4.57 -11.22
C LEU A 160 2.38 4.26 -10.39
N TRP A 161 2.56 4.93 -9.25
CA TRP A 161 3.59 4.57 -8.28
C TRP A 161 3.43 3.13 -7.80
N GLY A 162 2.23 2.75 -7.34
CA GLY A 162 1.94 1.39 -6.90
C GLY A 162 2.11 0.36 -8.01
N PHE A 163 1.73 0.70 -9.24
CA PHE A 163 1.91 -0.17 -10.39
C PHE A 163 3.41 -0.42 -10.71
N CYS A 164 4.24 0.62 -10.67
CA CYS A 164 5.69 0.46 -10.83
C CYS A 164 6.28 -0.40 -9.71
N ARG A 165 5.85 -0.21 -8.45
CA ARG A 165 6.28 -1.07 -7.33
C ARG A 165 5.86 -2.52 -7.53
N LEU A 166 4.64 -2.74 -8.05
CA LEU A 166 4.16 -4.08 -8.39
C LEU A 166 5.06 -4.76 -9.43
N LEU A 167 5.51 -4.04 -10.45
CA LEU A 167 6.44 -4.57 -11.44
C LEU A 167 7.78 -4.96 -10.82
N VAL A 168 8.33 -4.14 -9.91
CA VAL A 168 9.56 -4.47 -9.18
C VAL A 168 9.37 -5.74 -8.35
N ILE A 169 8.29 -5.83 -7.57
CA ILE A 169 8.00 -7.01 -6.76
C ILE A 169 7.86 -8.26 -7.63
N LEU A 170 7.21 -8.16 -8.78
CA LEU A 170 7.07 -9.30 -9.69
C LEU A 170 8.41 -9.79 -10.22
N THR A 171 9.37 -8.91 -10.46
CA THR A 171 10.74 -9.33 -10.84
C THR A 171 11.48 -9.99 -9.69
N GLU A 172 11.27 -9.51 -8.46
CA GLU A 172 11.90 -10.07 -7.24
C GLU A 172 11.27 -11.41 -6.79
N ILE A 173 9.95 -11.61 -6.97
CA ILE A 173 9.25 -12.84 -6.54
C ILE A 173 9.79 -14.08 -7.25
N PHE A 174 10.25 -13.96 -8.50
CA PHE A 174 10.82 -15.08 -9.22
C PHE A 174 12.18 -15.54 -8.67
N ASP A 175 12.86 -14.65 -7.92
CA ASP A 175 14.20 -14.92 -7.39
C ASP A 175 14.19 -15.29 -5.89
N VAL A 176 13.17 -14.88 -5.12
CA VAL A 176 13.12 -15.08 -3.65
C VAL A 176 11.72 -15.50 -3.21
N GLU A 177 11.58 -16.77 -2.81
CA GLU A 177 10.38 -17.29 -2.14
C GLU A 177 10.30 -16.74 -0.69
N SER A 178 9.97 -15.46 -0.53
CA SER A 178 9.80 -14.89 0.81
C SER A 178 8.32 -14.58 1.11
N VAL A 179 7.90 -14.91 2.34
CA VAL A 179 6.57 -14.54 2.86
C VAL A 179 6.34 -13.05 2.79
N GLU A 180 7.40 -12.27 2.91
CA GLU A 180 7.39 -10.81 2.87
C GLU A 180 7.01 -10.28 1.51
N SER A 181 7.61 -10.80 0.45
CA SER A 181 7.30 -10.42 -0.93
C SER A 181 5.85 -10.72 -1.28
N PHE A 182 5.30 -11.85 -0.81
CA PHE A 182 3.90 -12.19 -1.04
C PHE A 182 2.93 -11.24 -0.31
N LEU A 183 3.20 -10.91 0.96
CA LEU A 183 2.36 -9.95 1.70
C LEU A 183 2.47 -8.54 1.11
N GLU A 184 3.66 -8.13 0.69
CA GLU A 184 3.87 -6.86 0.00
C GLU A 184 3.11 -6.82 -1.33
N PHE A 185 3.15 -7.90 -2.11
CA PHE A 185 2.38 -8.03 -3.34
C PHE A 185 0.88 -7.80 -3.10
N ILE A 186 0.29 -8.51 -2.12
CA ILE A 186 -1.14 -8.33 -1.77
C ILE A 186 -1.40 -6.89 -1.35
N PHE A 187 -0.54 -6.31 -0.52
CA PHE A 187 -0.68 -4.92 -0.07
C PHE A 187 -0.70 -3.95 -1.26
N ILE A 188 0.23 -4.07 -2.19
CA ILE A 188 0.33 -3.17 -3.36
C ILE A 188 -0.85 -3.36 -4.31
N VAL A 189 -1.32 -4.59 -4.53
CA VAL A 189 -2.54 -4.84 -5.33
C VAL A 189 -3.75 -4.14 -4.72
N MET A 190 -3.95 -4.26 -3.40
CA MET A 190 -5.04 -3.58 -2.69
C MET A 190 -4.86 -2.05 -2.71
N TYR A 191 -3.64 -1.55 -2.60
CA TYR A 191 -3.30 -0.15 -2.72
C TYR A 191 -3.64 0.42 -4.11
N CYS A 192 -3.27 -0.28 -5.18
CA CYS A 192 -3.62 0.11 -6.55
C CYS A 192 -5.14 0.16 -6.75
N GLY A 193 -5.87 -0.84 -6.25
CA GLY A 193 -7.33 -0.84 -6.27
C GLY A 193 -7.93 0.35 -5.52
N TYR A 194 -7.42 0.65 -4.33
CA TYR A 194 -7.86 1.80 -3.53
C TYR A 194 -7.64 3.12 -4.24
N THR A 195 -6.43 3.37 -4.73
CA THR A 195 -6.07 4.64 -5.39
C THR A 195 -6.81 4.84 -6.71
N LEU A 196 -7.05 3.77 -7.47
CA LEU A 196 -7.87 3.80 -8.66
C LEU A 196 -9.34 4.14 -8.35
N CYS A 197 -9.89 3.57 -7.27
CA CYS A 197 -11.23 3.91 -6.80
C CYS A 197 -11.31 5.37 -6.32
N CYS A 198 -10.28 5.88 -5.64
CA CYS A 198 -10.20 7.29 -5.26
C CYS A 198 -10.20 8.21 -6.49
N ALA A 199 -9.39 7.90 -7.50
CA ALA A 199 -9.33 8.67 -8.75
C ALA A 199 -10.69 8.67 -9.47
N SER A 200 -11.35 7.51 -9.54
CA SER A 200 -12.67 7.38 -10.15
C SER A 200 -13.78 8.09 -9.37
N ALA A 201 -13.68 8.14 -8.04
CA ALA A 201 -14.66 8.83 -7.19
C ALA A 201 -14.66 10.34 -7.35
N VAL A 202 -13.54 10.93 -7.80
CA VAL A 202 -13.46 12.37 -8.11
C VAL A 202 -14.20 12.72 -9.39
N ASP A 203 -14.28 11.78 -10.34
CA ASP A 203 -14.88 12.01 -11.67
C ASP A 203 -16.38 11.63 -11.74
N SER A 204 -16.86 10.78 -10.83
CA SER A 204 -18.22 10.27 -10.89
C SER A 204 -18.97 10.46 -9.58
N ASP A 205 -20.16 11.06 -9.68
CA ASP A 205 -21.15 11.11 -8.58
C ASP A 205 -21.83 9.74 -8.34
N ASP A 206 -21.32 8.68 -8.99
CA ASP A 206 -21.89 7.34 -8.94
C ASP A 206 -21.70 6.71 -7.55
N GLY A 207 -22.81 6.53 -6.84
CA GLY A 207 -22.83 5.87 -5.53
C GLY A 207 -22.33 4.41 -5.52
N LYS A 208 -21.97 3.84 -6.69
CA LYS A 208 -21.41 2.48 -6.85
C LYS A 208 -19.95 2.37 -6.41
N ILE A 209 -19.17 3.46 -6.48
CA ILE A 209 -17.73 3.47 -6.16
C ILE A 209 -17.49 3.48 -4.65
N LYS A 210 -18.40 4.07 -3.87
CA LYS A 210 -18.28 4.18 -2.40
C LYS A 210 -18.09 2.86 -1.66
N PRO A 211 -18.90 1.79 -1.95
CA PRO A 211 -18.68 0.51 -1.28
C PRO A 211 -17.37 -0.16 -1.69
N LEU A 212 -16.94 -0.02 -2.96
CA LEU A 212 -15.68 -0.56 -3.45
C LEU A 212 -14.48 0.11 -2.78
N LEU A 213 -14.56 1.44 -2.58
CA LEU A 213 -13.56 2.20 -1.84
C LEU A 213 -13.44 1.72 -0.39
N SER A 214 -14.56 1.44 0.27
CA SER A 214 -14.58 0.89 1.63
C SER A 214 -13.96 -0.51 1.71
N PHE A 215 -14.20 -1.35 0.71
CA PHE A 215 -13.60 -2.67 0.62
C PHE A 215 -12.07 -2.57 0.54
N PHE A 216 -11.54 -1.79 -0.41
CA PHE A 216 -10.10 -1.66 -0.57
C PHE A 216 -9.46 -0.97 0.63
N ALA A 217 -10.09 0.05 1.23
CA ALA A 217 -9.58 0.70 2.44
C ALA A 217 -9.48 -0.28 3.62
N LEU A 218 -10.49 -1.12 3.82
CA LEU A 218 -10.50 -2.11 4.89
C LEU A 218 -9.48 -3.22 4.65
N SER A 219 -9.35 -3.67 3.39
CA SER A 219 -8.36 -4.66 2.99
C SER A 219 -6.94 -4.15 3.18
N LEU A 220 -6.65 -2.91 2.77
CA LEU A 220 -5.37 -2.25 3.02
C LEU A 220 -5.04 -2.16 4.50
N PHE A 221 -5.99 -1.73 5.32
CA PHE A 221 -5.83 -1.64 6.76
C PHE A 221 -5.47 -3.00 7.37
N SER A 222 -6.19 -4.06 6.98
CA SER A 222 -5.96 -5.41 7.47
C SER A 222 -4.57 -5.95 7.10
N VAL A 223 -4.20 -5.85 5.81
CA VAL A 223 -2.90 -6.34 5.32
C VAL A 223 -1.75 -5.49 5.87
N SER A 224 -1.94 -4.17 6.00
CA SER A 224 -0.96 -3.26 6.59
C SER A 224 -0.65 -3.62 8.05
N ILE A 225 -1.63 -3.98 8.85
CA ILE A 225 -1.43 -4.46 10.23
C ILE A 225 -0.59 -5.74 10.23
N ALA A 226 -0.93 -6.71 9.38
CA ALA A 226 -0.20 -7.97 9.31
C ALA A 226 1.25 -7.79 8.85
N PHE A 227 1.50 -6.86 7.92
CA PHE A 227 2.83 -6.63 7.34
C PHE A 227 3.69 -5.68 8.17
N SER A 228 3.17 -4.50 8.54
CA SER A 228 3.98 -3.41 9.10
C SER A 228 4.04 -3.43 10.63
N LEU A 229 2.92 -3.71 11.30
CA LEU A 229 2.87 -3.62 12.77
C LEU A 229 3.74 -4.68 13.43
N ALA A 230 3.76 -5.90 12.89
CA ALA A 230 4.62 -6.96 13.39
C ALA A 230 6.11 -6.58 13.28
N ARG A 231 6.50 -5.92 12.20
CA ARG A 231 7.88 -5.46 11.97
C ARG A 231 8.29 -4.32 12.89
N ILE A 232 7.39 -3.36 13.15
CA ILE A 232 7.63 -2.23 14.06
C ILE A 232 7.80 -2.71 15.50
N LEU A 233 7.08 -3.76 15.92
CA LEU A 233 7.17 -4.31 17.28
C LEU A 233 8.48 -5.05 17.54
N MET A 234 9.28 -5.32 16.50
CA MET A 234 10.57 -6.02 16.59
C MET A 234 11.79 -5.08 16.55
N ILE A 235 11.59 -3.78 16.26
CA ILE A 235 12.62 -2.73 16.33
C ILE A 235 12.76 -2.23 17.76
#